data_eaddfcb4c4baba04ba7bd0e09c9fc7c5
#
_entry.id   eaddfcb4c4baba04ba7bd0e09c9fc7c5
#
_cell.length_a   1.000
_cell.length_b   1.000
_cell.length_c   1.000
_cell.angle_alpha   90.00
_cell.angle_beta   90.00
_cell.angle_gamma   90.00
#
_symmetry.space_group_name_H-M   'P 1'
#
loop_
_entity.id
_entity.type
_entity.pdbx_description
1 polymer ?
#
loop_
_entity_poly.entity_id
_entity_poly.type
_entity_poly.pdbx_seq_one_letter_code
_entity_poly.pdbx_strand_id
1 'polypeptide(L)'
;MSTLNQMLNSEALHWRCIGPPRGGRVVAVSGDYKDPMTFYFGACAGGIWKTTDGGTYWECVSDGYLKSATIGALAVAPSDSNVIYAGTGETTIRIDVSFGDGMYKSTDAGRTWKHIGLEHSKQIGEIRVHPNNPEHLYVAAFGDAFGASSERGVYRSLDGGENWERVLFQSEKAGAIDLSMDPTNPRILFAAVWEANRKFWHLSSGGPDSALYRSLDGGDSWEEVSLNNGFAKGVLGKIGVSISGAKQGRVFALVEGDENNTGLFISEDYGLSWKLQCPNRDLIHRPWYYTHIFSDPVNADTLYVTNFQMWKSTDGGVSFHE
;
A
#
# COMPACT_ATOMS: atom_id res chain seq x y z
N MET A 1 38.06 -5.81 -40.17
CA MET A 1 37.11 -5.70 -39.04
C MET A 1 37.28 -4.44 -38.18
N SER A 2 38.18 -3.51 -38.51
CA SER A 2 38.46 -2.29 -37.73
C SER A 2 37.70 -1.04 -38.16
N THR A 3 37.03 -1.05 -39.29
CA THR A 3 36.41 0.17 -39.87
C THR A 3 34.94 0.37 -39.48
N LEU A 4 34.22 -0.71 -39.08
CA LEU A 4 32.83 -0.57 -38.68
C LEU A 4 32.70 -0.10 -37.23
N ASN A 5 33.64 -0.47 -36.35
CA ASN A 5 33.66 -0.04 -34.95
C ASN A 5 34.09 1.44 -34.79
N GLN A 6 34.78 2.02 -35.76
CA GLN A 6 35.15 3.44 -35.75
C GLN A 6 34.02 4.36 -36.25
N MET A 7 33.04 3.80 -36.98
CA MET A 7 31.86 4.58 -37.45
C MET A 7 30.72 4.65 -36.48
N LEU A 8 30.67 3.77 -35.48
CA LEU A 8 29.69 3.83 -34.40
C LEU A 8 30.35 4.51 -33.19
N ASN A 9 30.33 5.83 -33.18
CA ASN A 9 30.63 6.57 -31.96
C ASN A 9 29.55 6.22 -30.92
N SER A 10 29.90 5.32 -30.00
CA SER A 10 28.96 4.87 -28.95
C SER A 10 28.46 6.03 -28.07
N GLU A 11 29.21 7.13 -28.00
CA GLU A 11 28.81 8.34 -27.28
C GLU A 11 27.70 9.13 -28.00
N ALA A 12 27.50 8.89 -29.30
CA ALA A 12 26.41 9.48 -30.06
C ALA A 12 25.12 8.66 -30.04
N LEU A 13 25.16 7.45 -29.46
CA LEU A 13 23.98 6.58 -29.31
C LEU A 13 23.33 6.84 -27.96
N HIS A 14 22.14 7.41 -27.99
CA HIS A 14 21.32 7.60 -26.81
C HIS A 14 20.06 6.76 -26.90
N TRP A 15 19.77 6.02 -25.82
CA TRP A 15 18.49 5.34 -25.70
C TRP A 15 17.38 6.37 -25.58
N ARG A 16 16.34 6.23 -26.37
CA ARG A 16 15.14 7.05 -26.34
C ARG A 16 13.92 6.12 -26.28
N CYS A 17 13.07 6.32 -25.31
CA CYS A 17 11.77 5.68 -25.29
C CYS A 17 10.92 6.21 -26.44
N ILE A 18 10.52 5.33 -27.35
CA ILE A 18 9.66 5.65 -28.49
C ILE A 18 8.23 5.12 -28.31
N GLY A 19 7.93 4.65 -27.10
CA GLY A 19 6.61 4.13 -26.76
C GLY A 19 6.45 2.62 -27.02
N PRO A 20 5.23 2.07 -26.86
CA PRO A 20 4.03 2.83 -26.48
C PRO A 20 4.14 3.41 -25.07
N PRO A 21 3.65 4.66 -24.84
CA PRO A 21 3.62 5.25 -23.50
C PRO A 21 2.61 4.49 -22.64
N ARG A 22 3.10 3.62 -21.76
CA ARG A 22 2.29 2.81 -20.85
C ARG A 22 2.81 2.95 -19.44
N GLY A 23 1.91 3.29 -18.49
CA GLY A 23 2.19 3.28 -17.07
C GLY A 23 2.13 1.90 -16.43
N GLY A 24 1.56 0.91 -17.11
CA GLY A 24 1.29 -0.40 -16.54
C GLY A 24 0.05 -0.41 -15.62
N ARG A 25 -0.06 -1.45 -14.79
CA ARG A 25 -1.11 -1.53 -13.76
C ARG A 25 -0.86 -0.47 -12.68
N VAL A 26 -1.91 0.17 -12.21
CA VAL A 26 -1.84 1.14 -11.12
C VAL A 26 -2.27 0.46 -9.82
N VAL A 27 -1.39 0.47 -8.82
CA VAL A 27 -1.64 -0.08 -7.49
C VAL A 27 -1.47 0.95 -6.38
N ALA A 28 -0.91 2.10 -6.69
CA ALA A 28 -0.69 3.18 -5.75
C ALA A 28 -1.25 4.49 -6.31
N VAL A 29 -2.03 5.20 -5.53
CA VAL A 29 -2.59 6.51 -5.88
C VAL A 29 -2.53 7.43 -4.66
N SER A 30 -2.28 8.72 -4.90
CA SER A 30 -2.33 9.74 -3.86
C SER A 30 -2.76 11.07 -4.45
N GLY A 31 -3.64 11.79 -3.76
CA GLY A 31 -4.02 13.16 -4.12
C GLY A 31 -3.27 14.18 -3.26
N ASP A 32 -3.20 15.40 -3.75
CA ASP A 32 -2.73 16.53 -2.97
C ASP A 32 -3.86 17.01 -2.03
N TYR A 33 -3.57 17.17 -0.75
CA TYR A 33 -4.55 17.58 0.25
C TYR A 33 -4.97 19.06 0.13
N LYS A 34 -4.19 19.87 -0.60
CA LYS A 34 -4.40 21.33 -0.75
C LYS A 34 -4.85 21.72 -2.16
N ASP A 35 -4.53 20.89 -3.16
CA ASP A 35 -4.90 21.14 -4.55
C ASP A 35 -5.73 19.98 -5.12
N PRO A 36 -7.05 20.14 -5.29
CA PRO A 36 -7.94 19.10 -5.77
C PRO A 36 -7.73 18.73 -7.25
N MET A 37 -6.85 19.42 -7.96
CA MET A 37 -6.50 19.11 -9.35
C MET A 37 -5.20 18.31 -9.47
N THR A 38 -4.42 18.18 -8.39
CA THR A 38 -3.14 17.46 -8.38
C THR A 38 -3.28 16.06 -7.82
N PHE A 39 -2.90 15.08 -8.63
CA PHE A 39 -2.89 13.65 -8.28
C PHE A 39 -1.59 13.00 -8.73
N TYR A 40 -1.28 11.89 -8.07
CA TYR A 40 -0.17 11.01 -8.41
C TYR A 40 -0.66 9.57 -8.54
N PHE A 41 -0.09 8.82 -9.46
CA PHE A 41 -0.22 7.38 -9.45
C PHE A 41 1.13 6.69 -9.64
N GLY A 42 1.27 5.52 -9.03
CA GLY A 42 2.40 4.61 -9.17
C GLY A 42 2.02 3.39 -9.99
N ALA A 43 2.76 3.15 -11.05
CA ALA A 43 2.53 2.02 -11.93
C ALA A 43 3.46 0.85 -11.61
N CYS A 44 2.98 -0.39 -11.79
CA CYS A 44 3.74 -1.61 -11.51
C CYS A 44 4.98 -1.81 -12.42
N ALA A 45 5.11 -1.06 -13.48
CA ALA A 45 6.28 -1.12 -14.37
C ALA A 45 6.43 0.18 -15.18
N GLY A 46 5.98 1.30 -14.65
CA GLY A 46 5.95 2.57 -15.40
C GLY A 46 6.29 3.79 -14.55
N GLY A 47 6.82 3.60 -13.35
CA GLY A 47 7.22 4.70 -12.48
C GLY A 47 6.05 5.50 -11.89
N ILE A 48 6.34 6.75 -11.53
CA ILE A 48 5.39 7.66 -10.88
C ILE A 48 4.94 8.73 -11.88
N TRP A 49 3.65 8.91 -11.96
CA TRP A 49 3.00 9.87 -12.84
C TRP A 49 2.26 10.93 -12.03
N LYS A 50 2.31 12.16 -12.52
CA LYS A 50 1.68 13.32 -11.91
C LYS A 50 0.75 14.01 -12.90
N THR A 51 -0.41 14.48 -12.42
CA THR A 51 -1.28 15.44 -13.08
C THR A 51 -1.47 16.67 -12.20
N THR A 52 -1.72 17.83 -12.82
CA THR A 52 -2.09 19.08 -12.14
C THR A 52 -3.34 19.72 -12.74
N ASP A 53 -4.09 18.94 -13.53
CA ASP A 53 -5.29 19.39 -14.26
C ASP A 53 -6.45 18.38 -14.14
N GLY A 54 -6.50 17.64 -13.03
CA GLY A 54 -7.56 16.68 -12.76
C GLY A 54 -7.52 15.43 -13.65
N GLY A 55 -6.32 15.09 -14.19
CA GLY A 55 -6.12 13.86 -14.96
C GLY A 55 -6.23 14.04 -16.48
N THR A 56 -6.31 15.27 -16.99
CA THR A 56 -6.33 15.53 -18.44
C THR A 56 -4.98 15.20 -19.07
N TYR A 57 -3.89 15.62 -18.42
CA TYR A 57 -2.52 15.31 -18.82
C TYR A 57 -1.76 14.69 -17.66
N TRP A 58 -0.88 13.75 -18.01
CA TRP A 58 -0.03 13.04 -17.04
C TRP A 58 1.42 13.09 -17.51
N GLU A 59 2.32 13.40 -16.57
CA GLU A 59 3.76 13.44 -16.78
C GLU A 59 4.44 12.38 -15.90
N CYS A 60 5.39 11.62 -16.46
CA CYS A 60 6.22 10.73 -15.67
C CYS A 60 7.28 11.55 -14.93
N VAL A 61 7.22 11.54 -13.60
CA VAL A 61 8.07 12.36 -12.74
C VAL A 61 9.18 11.56 -12.04
N SER A 62 9.30 10.27 -12.33
CA SER A 62 10.29 9.39 -11.69
C SER A 62 11.46 9.00 -12.60
N ASP A 63 11.38 9.27 -13.91
CA ASP A 63 12.40 8.87 -14.86
C ASP A 63 13.75 9.50 -14.55
N GLY A 64 14.79 8.67 -14.53
CA GLY A 64 16.16 9.11 -14.21
C GLY A 64 16.50 9.15 -12.73
N TYR A 65 15.51 8.96 -11.83
CA TYR A 65 15.72 8.99 -10.37
C TYR A 65 15.62 7.62 -9.73
N LEU A 66 14.57 6.85 -10.07
CA LEU A 66 14.31 5.56 -9.47
C LEU A 66 15.05 4.45 -10.21
N LYS A 67 15.67 3.52 -9.47
CA LYS A 67 16.32 2.33 -10.04
C LYS A 67 15.31 1.26 -10.43
N SER A 68 14.16 1.23 -9.75
CA SER A 68 13.05 0.34 -10.07
C SER A 68 11.87 1.15 -10.59
N ALA A 69 11.29 0.75 -11.72
CA ALA A 69 10.07 1.36 -12.27
C ALA A 69 8.79 0.83 -11.58
N THR A 70 8.92 -0.11 -10.65
CA THR A 70 7.79 -0.77 -10.00
C THR A 70 7.43 -0.04 -8.73
N ILE A 71 6.24 0.57 -8.70
CA ILE A 71 5.74 1.31 -7.54
C ILE A 71 4.66 0.49 -6.85
N GLY A 72 4.83 0.24 -5.55
CA GLY A 72 3.87 -0.47 -4.71
C GLY A 72 3.00 0.44 -3.85
N ALA A 73 3.57 1.56 -3.39
CA ALA A 73 2.86 2.52 -2.54
C ALA A 73 3.28 3.96 -2.81
N LEU A 74 2.36 4.90 -2.62
CA LEU A 74 2.59 6.35 -2.74
C LEU A 74 1.85 7.10 -1.63
N ALA A 75 2.50 8.11 -1.06
CA ALA A 75 1.84 9.01 -0.12
C ALA A 75 2.35 10.45 -0.28
N VAL A 76 1.44 11.38 -0.50
CA VAL A 76 1.67 12.82 -0.34
C VAL A 76 1.49 13.15 1.13
N ALA A 77 2.41 13.89 1.73
CA ALA A 77 2.30 14.29 3.12
C ALA A 77 1.15 15.30 3.31
N PRO A 78 0.19 15.04 4.24
CA PRO A 78 -0.98 15.92 4.40
C PRO A 78 -0.62 17.36 4.78
N SER A 79 0.45 17.54 5.55
CA SER A 79 0.89 18.87 6.02
C SER A 79 1.72 19.64 4.99
N ASP A 80 2.39 18.93 4.05
CA ASP A 80 3.26 19.56 3.04
C ASP A 80 3.19 18.80 1.70
N SER A 81 2.49 19.37 0.72
CA SER A 81 2.32 18.80 -0.62
C SER A 81 3.63 18.67 -1.43
N ASN A 82 4.73 19.29 -0.98
CA ASN A 82 6.03 19.09 -1.61
C ASN A 82 6.68 17.77 -1.19
N VAL A 83 6.29 17.23 -0.04
CA VAL A 83 6.86 15.99 0.49
C VAL A 83 6.03 14.80 0.03
N ILE A 84 6.67 13.92 -0.73
CA ILE A 84 6.05 12.72 -1.28
C ILE A 84 6.96 11.53 -1.00
N TYR A 85 6.36 10.43 -0.58
CA TYR A 85 7.03 9.17 -0.37
C TYR A 85 6.57 8.13 -1.39
N ALA A 86 7.49 7.35 -1.91
CA ALA A 86 7.24 6.26 -2.83
C ALA A 86 7.93 4.99 -2.35
N GLY A 87 7.16 3.92 -2.21
CA GLY A 87 7.63 2.58 -1.94
C GLY A 87 7.66 1.77 -3.24
N THR A 88 8.79 1.13 -3.50
CA THR A 88 8.98 0.34 -4.72
C THR A 88 8.66 -1.14 -4.50
N GLY A 89 8.39 -1.86 -5.59
CA GLY A 89 8.04 -3.27 -5.58
C GLY A 89 6.53 -3.53 -5.46
N GLU A 90 6.00 -4.32 -6.38
CA GLU A 90 4.58 -4.64 -6.46
C GLU A 90 4.19 -5.70 -5.42
N THR A 91 3.15 -5.46 -4.62
CA THR A 91 2.61 -6.41 -3.64
C THR A 91 1.42 -7.23 -4.15
N THR A 92 0.99 -7.01 -5.39
CA THR A 92 0.03 -7.87 -6.08
C THR A 92 0.77 -9.10 -6.62
N ILE A 93 0.84 -10.18 -5.83
CA ILE A 93 1.77 -11.31 -6.02
C ILE A 93 1.44 -12.21 -7.22
N ARG A 94 1.47 -11.64 -8.41
CA ARG A 94 1.35 -12.36 -9.68
C ARG A 94 2.63 -13.16 -9.98
N ILE A 95 2.61 -13.97 -11.05
CA ILE A 95 3.80 -14.71 -11.51
C ILE A 95 4.93 -13.77 -11.95
N ASP A 96 4.55 -12.64 -12.54
CA ASP A 96 5.44 -11.61 -13.10
C ASP A 96 5.64 -10.42 -12.17
N VAL A 97 5.42 -10.60 -10.86
CA VAL A 97 5.62 -9.53 -9.87
C VAL A 97 7.08 -9.09 -9.83
N SER A 98 7.28 -7.79 -9.87
CA SER A 98 8.62 -7.20 -9.92
C SER A 98 9.05 -6.68 -8.56
N PHE A 99 10.34 -6.82 -8.26
CA PHE A 99 10.95 -6.29 -7.06
C PHE A 99 11.22 -4.80 -7.17
N GLY A 100 11.12 -4.14 -6.03
CA GLY A 100 11.62 -2.82 -5.80
C GLY A 100 13.00 -2.83 -5.14
N ASP A 101 13.45 -1.65 -4.79
CA ASP A 101 14.72 -1.38 -4.11
C ASP A 101 14.55 -0.44 -2.91
N GLY A 102 13.36 -0.47 -2.28
CA GLY A 102 13.07 0.27 -1.07
C GLY A 102 12.29 1.56 -1.28
N MET A 103 12.63 2.56 -0.48
CA MET A 103 11.89 3.80 -0.35
C MET A 103 12.57 4.98 -1.03
N TYR A 104 11.74 5.86 -1.59
CA TYR A 104 12.16 7.14 -2.17
C TYR A 104 11.35 8.28 -1.57
N LYS A 105 11.99 9.46 -1.49
CA LYS A 105 11.38 10.72 -1.03
C LYS A 105 11.62 11.82 -2.04
N SER A 106 10.60 12.59 -2.31
CA SER A 106 10.67 13.90 -2.95
C SER A 106 10.34 15.00 -1.94
N THR A 107 10.99 16.16 -2.06
CA THR A 107 10.73 17.37 -1.26
C THR A 107 10.35 18.55 -2.14
N ASP A 108 10.06 18.30 -3.41
CA ASP A 108 9.77 19.32 -4.42
C ASP A 108 8.57 18.93 -5.32
N ALA A 109 7.58 18.27 -4.72
CA ALA A 109 6.35 17.82 -5.39
C ALA A 109 6.60 16.86 -6.58
N GLY A 110 7.59 15.97 -6.42
CA GLY A 110 7.89 14.92 -7.37
C GLY A 110 8.87 15.31 -8.49
N ARG A 111 9.48 16.51 -8.44
CA ARG A 111 10.45 16.93 -9.48
C ARG A 111 11.77 16.18 -9.38
N THR A 112 12.21 15.90 -8.16
CA THR A 112 13.40 15.09 -7.87
C THR A 112 13.13 14.07 -6.78
N TRP A 113 13.89 12.97 -6.79
CA TRP A 113 13.71 11.88 -5.83
C TRP A 113 15.06 11.44 -5.26
N LYS A 114 15.08 11.18 -3.95
CA LYS A 114 16.21 10.63 -3.21
C LYS A 114 15.83 9.26 -2.68
N HIS A 115 16.70 8.26 -2.85
CA HIS A 115 16.58 6.97 -2.18
C HIS A 115 16.82 7.15 -0.67
N ILE A 116 15.95 6.58 0.17
CA ILE A 116 15.95 6.77 1.63
C ILE A 116 15.97 5.44 2.41
N GLY A 117 16.49 4.36 1.82
CA GLY A 117 16.69 3.09 2.50
C GLY A 117 15.63 2.03 2.24
N LEU A 118 15.61 0.99 3.07
CA LEU A 118 14.80 -0.22 2.94
C LEU A 118 15.02 -0.97 1.62
N GLU A 119 16.22 -0.93 1.07
CA GLU A 119 16.58 -1.50 -0.25
C GLU A 119 16.35 -3.01 -0.35
N HIS A 120 16.35 -3.71 0.77
CA HIS A 120 16.15 -5.17 0.82
C HIS A 120 14.70 -5.59 1.05
N SER A 121 13.79 -4.64 1.28
CA SER A 121 12.37 -4.91 1.53
C SER A 121 11.63 -5.50 0.32
N LYS A 122 12.20 -5.35 -0.86
CA LYS A 122 11.72 -5.85 -2.16
C LYS A 122 10.32 -5.37 -2.56
N GLN A 123 9.36 -5.34 -1.65
CA GLN A 123 7.97 -5.02 -1.94
C GLN A 123 7.36 -4.21 -0.80
N ILE A 124 6.91 -3.00 -1.12
CA ILE A 124 6.25 -2.09 -0.19
C ILE A 124 4.75 -2.05 -0.52
N GLY A 125 3.91 -2.37 0.47
CA GLY A 125 2.46 -2.47 0.32
C GLY A 125 1.72 -1.18 0.58
N GLU A 126 2.14 -0.43 1.61
CA GLU A 126 1.46 0.80 2.01
C GLU A 126 2.40 1.77 2.72
N ILE A 127 2.07 3.06 2.62
CA ILE A 127 2.77 4.15 3.32
C ILE A 127 1.73 5.02 4.02
N ARG A 128 1.96 5.36 5.29
CA ARG A 128 1.17 6.35 6.01
C ARG A 128 2.08 7.43 6.57
N VAL A 129 1.80 8.68 6.22
CA VAL A 129 2.51 9.85 6.71
C VAL A 129 1.67 10.51 7.80
N HIS A 130 2.31 10.89 8.90
CA HIS A 130 1.66 11.59 10.01
C HIS A 130 1.02 12.89 9.53
N PRO A 131 -0.26 13.18 9.89
CA PRO A 131 -1.00 14.29 9.30
C PRO A 131 -0.36 15.67 9.53
N ASN A 132 0.37 15.86 10.64
CA ASN A 132 0.95 17.16 11.02
C ASN A 132 2.49 17.18 10.97
N ASN A 133 3.15 16.05 10.60
CA ASN A 133 4.60 15.99 10.52
C ASN A 133 5.03 15.19 9.29
N PRO A 134 5.48 15.85 8.22
CA PRO A 134 5.83 15.19 6.97
C PRO A 134 7.06 14.26 7.10
N GLU A 135 7.86 14.41 8.18
CA GLU A 135 9.04 13.58 8.42
C GLU A 135 8.73 12.30 9.22
N HIS A 136 7.50 12.17 9.75
CA HIS A 136 7.08 10.99 10.51
C HIS A 136 6.18 10.10 9.63
N LEU A 137 6.64 8.88 9.37
CA LEU A 137 5.92 7.95 8.48
C LEU A 137 6.07 6.49 8.92
N TYR A 138 5.13 5.68 8.43
CA TYR A 138 5.11 4.22 8.58
C TYR A 138 5.03 3.57 7.21
N VAL A 139 5.70 2.42 7.09
CA VAL A 139 5.79 1.65 5.85
C VAL A 139 5.44 0.20 6.11
N ALA A 140 4.50 -0.35 5.35
CA ALA A 140 4.22 -1.77 5.32
C ALA A 140 5.16 -2.46 4.32
N ALA A 141 6.13 -3.20 4.82
CA ALA A 141 7.03 -4.01 4.02
C ALA A 141 6.53 -5.45 3.95
N PHE A 142 6.09 -5.86 2.75
CA PHE A 142 5.67 -7.23 2.52
C PHE A 142 6.86 -8.19 2.44
N GLY A 143 8.01 -7.72 1.98
CA GLY A 143 9.21 -8.52 1.79
C GLY A 143 9.21 -9.29 0.47
N ASP A 144 9.86 -10.45 0.43
CA ASP A 144 9.97 -11.28 -0.77
C ASP A 144 8.72 -12.15 -0.97
N ALA A 145 7.98 -11.94 -2.06
CA ALA A 145 6.82 -12.77 -2.41
C ALA A 145 7.20 -14.23 -2.75
N PHE A 146 8.44 -14.50 -3.15
CA PHE A 146 8.88 -15.81 -3.61
C PHE A 146 9.56 -16.65 -2.53
N GLY A 147 9.82 -16.08 -1.34
CA GLY A 147 10.51 -16.78 -0.26
C GLY A 147 10.35 -16.14 1.12
N ALA A 148 11.02 -16.74 2.08
CA ALA A 148 11.17 -16.15 3.40
C ALA A 148 12.01 -14.86 3.33
N SER A 149 11.67 -13.88 4.15
CA SER A 149 12.36 -12.59 4.17
C SER A 149 12.42 -12.02 5.59
N SER A 150 13.62 -11.70 6.03
CA SER A 150 13.83 -10.98 7.30
C SER A 150 13.39 -9.52 7.25
N GLU A 151 13.14 -8.99 6.05
CA GLU A 151 12.79 -7.59 5.82
C GLU A 151 11.28 -7.31 5.87
N ARG A 152 10.48 -8.27 6.30
CA ARG A 152 9.03 -8.14 6.47
C ARG A 152 8.68 -7.31 7.70
N GLY A 153 7.52 -6.66 7.69
CA GLY A 153 6.97 -5.98 8.85
C GLY A 153 6.56 -4.54 8.63
N VAL A 154 6.32 -3.82 9.72
CA VAL A 154 6.08 -2.39 9.71
C VAL A 154 7.33 -1.65 10.14
N TYR A 155 7.74 -0.69 9.34
CA TYR A 155 8.85 0.21 9.63
C TYR A 155 8.33 1.61 9.91
N ARG A 156 8.98 2.29 10.88
CA ARG A 156 8.72 3.68 11.25
C ARG A 156 9.97 4.51 11.01
N SER A 157 9.79 5.72 10.50
CA SER A 157 10.80 6.77 10.51
C SER A 157 10.23 8.03 11.16
N LEU A 158 11.04 8.72 11.97
CA LEU A 158 10.70 9.99 12.62
C LEU A 158 11.44 11.18 11.99
N ASP A 159 12.29 10.92 11.02
CA ASP A 159 13.23 11.87 10.38
C ASP A 159 13.20 11.80 8.84
N GLY A 160 12.07 11.43 8.29
CA GLY A 160 11.84 11.44 6.84
C GLY A 160 12.60 10.38 6.08
N GLY A 161 12.95 9.27 6.73
CA GLY A 161 13.61 8.14 6.12
C GLY A 161 15.14 8.14 6.24
N GLU A 162 15.72 9.05 7.04
CA GLU A 162 17.17 9.00 7.33
C GLU A 162 17.49 7.81 8.25
N ASN A 163 16.59 7.48 9.19
CA ASN A 163 16.66 6.31 10.04
C ASN A 163 15.35 5.53 10.04
N TRP A 164 15.44 4.20 10.10
CA TRP A 164 14.31 3.29 10.12
C TRP A 164 14.35 2.37 11.32
N GLU A 165 13.22 2.24 12.00
CA GLU A 165 12.99 1.29 13.07
C GLU A 165 11.91 0.29 12.63
N ARG A 166 12.15 -1.01 12.78
CA ARG A 166 11.12 -2.01 12.58
C ARG A 166 10.28 -2.17 13.85
N VAL A 167 9.05 -1.65 13.82
CA VAL A 167 8.16 -1.60 14.98
C VAL A 167 7.20 -2.79 15.09
N LEU A 168 6.99 -3.53 13.98
CA LEU A 168 6.21 -4.78 13.97
C LEU A 168 6.89 -5.80 13.08
N PHE A 169 7.13 -6.99 13.62
CA PHE A 169 7.61 -8.16 12.89
C PHE A 169 6.90 -9.41 13.38
N GLN A 170 6.20 -10.13 12.52
CA GLN A 170 5.52 -11.36 12.86
C GLN A 170 6.38 -12.58 12.58
N SER A 171 6.82 -12.74 11.34
CA SER A 171 7.70 -13.84 10.92
C SER A 171 8.35 -13.56 9.56
N GLU A 172 9.29 -14.41 9.17
CA GLU A 172 9.88 -14.36 7.83
C GLU A 172 8.90 -14.81 6.71
N LYS A 173 7.72 -15.34 7.06
CA LYS A 173 6.71 -15.81 6.10
C LYS A 173 5.59 -14.81 5.88
N ALA A 174 5.30 -13.95 6.87
CA ALA A 174 4.20 -13.01 6.85
C ALA A 174 4.70 -11.57 6.89
N GLY A 175 4.31 -10.76 5.92
CA GLY A 175 4.70 -9.36 5.80
C GLY A 175 3.52 -8.40 5.96
N ALA A 176 3.81 -7.16 6.36
CA ALA A 176 2.79 -6.13 6.40
C ALA A 176 2.37 -5.77 4.96
N ILE A 177 1.07 -5.77 4.71
CA ILE A 177 0.50 -5.55 3.38
C ILE A 177 -0.35 -4.28 3.29
N ASP A 178 -0.98 -3.92 4.40
CA ASP A 178 -1.81 -2.72 4.50
C ASP A 178 -1.63 -2.04 5.85
N LEU A 179 -1.78 -0.73 5.86
CA LEU A 179 -1.69 0.14 7.03
C LEU A 179 -2.81 1.17 7.01
N SER A 180 -3.42 1.40 8.15
CA SER A 180 -4.33 2.53 8.34
C SER A 180 -3.96 3.31 9.60
N MET A 181 -3.95 4.63 9.50
CA MET A 181 -3.70 5.56 10.60
C MET A 181 -4.97 6.37 10.85
N ASP A 182 -5.35 6.55 12.12
CA ASP A 182 -6.46 7.42 12.46
C ASP A 182 -6.06 8.88 12.17
N PRO A 183 -6.73 9.57 11.24
CA PRO A 183 -6.36 10.95 10.87
C PRO A 183 -6.62 11.95 11.99
N THR A 184 -7.44 11.60 12.99
CA THR A 184 -7.77 12.45 14.14
C THR A 184 -6.88 12.16 15.34
N ASN A 185 -6.32 10.94 15.43
CA ASN A 185 -5.36 10.53 16.44
C ASN A 185 -4.28 9.61 15.84
N PRO A 186 -3.21 10.17 15.28
CA PRO A 186 -2.19 9.41 14.53
C PRO A 186 -1.37 8.42 15.40
N ARG A 187 -1.61 8.37 16.71
CA ARG A 187 -1.07 7.32 17.58
C ARG A 187 -1.80 5.98 17.40
N ILE A 188 -3.02 6.01 16.82
CA ILE A 188 -3.81 4.81 16.56
C ILE A 188 -3.51 4.32 15.14
N LEU A 189 -2.99 3.10 15.06
CA LEU A 189 -2.60 2.46 13.81
C LEU A 189 -3.18 1.04 13.75
N PHE A 190 -3.51 0.61 12.54
CA PHE A 190 -3.79 -0.78 12.24
C PHE A 190 -2.86 -1.26 11.15
N ALA A 191 -2.35 -2.48 11.30
CA ALA A 191 -1.48 -3.14 10.34
C ALA A 191 -2.02 -4.52 10.00
N ALA A 192 -2.27 -4.77 8.72
CA ALA A 192 -2.61 -6.08 8.23
C ALA A 192 -1.34 -6.83 7.83
N VAL A 193 -1.13 -7.98 8.44
CA VAL A 193 -0.02 -8.88 8.15
C VAL A 193 -0.54 -10.09 7.38
N TRP A 194 0.13 -10.47 6.33
CA TRP A 194 -0.30 -11.50 5.40
C TRP A 194 0.81 -12.53 5.16
N GLU A 195 0.53 -13.78 5.51
CA GLU A 195 1.35 -14.91 5.13
C GLU A 195 0.99 -15.34 3.70
N ALA A 196 1.89 -15.13 2.78
CA ALA A 196 1.69 -15.51 1.39
C ALA A 196 3.01 -15.85 0.70
N ASN A 197 2.93 -16.75 -0.27
CA ASN A 197 4.07 -17.16 -1.06
C ASN A 197 3.66 -17.41 -2.50
N ARG A 198 4.49 -16.98 -3.44
CA ARG A 198 4.31 -17.18 -4.86
C ARG A 198 5.41 -18.08 -5.42
N LYS A 199 5.02 -19.08 -6.18
CA LYS A 199 5.89 -19.86 -7.06
C LYS A 199 5.28 -19.89 -8.45
N PHE A 200 6.05 -20.24 -9.46
CA PHE A 200 5.52 -20.28 -10.84
C PHE A 200 4.31 -21.21 -11.00
N TRP A 201 4.25 -22.27 -10.22
CA TRP A 201 3.20 -23.30 -10.27
C TRP A 201 2.24 -23.26 -9.09
N HIS A 202 2.46 -22.38 -8.10
CA HIS A 202 1.66 -22.36 -6.88
C HIS A 202 1.55 -20.95 -6.31
N LEU A 203 0.39 -20.65 -5.74
CA LEU A 203 0.11 -19.47 -4.95
C LEU A 203 -0.46 -19.94 -3.60
N SER A 204 0.16 -19.53 -2.52
CA SER A 204 -0.40 -19.63 -1.18
C SER A 204 -0.87 -18.24 -0.74
N SER A 205 -2.14 -18.13 -0.33
CA SER A 205 -2.72 -16.94 0.28
C SER A 205 -3.32 -17.34 1.61
N GLY A 206 -2.79 -16.78 2.68
CA GLY A 206 -3.16 -17.11 4.05
C GLY A 206 -2.27 -18.14 4.73
N GLY A 207 -2.25 -18.04 6.05
CA GLY A 207 -1.48 -18.90 6.94
C GLY A 207 -1.64 -18.49 8.40
N PRO A 208 -1.05 -19.28 9.34
CA PRO A 208 -1.17 -19.04 10.77
C PRO A 208 -0.58 -17.68 11.23
N ASP A 209 0.32 -17.10 10.44
CA ASP A 209 0.96 -15.83 10.75
C ASP A 209 0.21 -14.63 10.12
N SER A 210 -0.89 -14.85 9.39
CA SER A 210 -1.77 -13.78 8.90
C SER A 210 -2.63 -13.24 10.03
N ALA A 211 -2.59 -11.92 10.25
CA ALA A 211 -3.28 -11.29 11.36
C ALA A 211 -3.55 -9.80 11.14
N LEU A 212 -4.46 -9.23 11.92
CA LEU A 212 -4.66 -7.80 12.04
C LEU A 212 -4.15 -7.31 13.39
N TYR A 213 -3.26 -6.35 13.37
CA TYR A 213 -2.66 -5.73 14.55
C TYR A 213 -3.14 -4.29 14.73
N ARG A 214 -3.21 -3.86 15.99
CA ARG A 214 -3.50 -2.49 16.42
C ARG A 214 -2.38 -1.96 17.30
N SER A 215 -2.02 -0.70 17.11
CA SER A 215 -1.25 0.10 18.06
C SER A 215 -2.09 1.28 18.55
N LEU A 216 -1.94 1.66 19.81
CA LEU A 216 -2.56 2.85 20.44
C LEU A 216 -1.53 3.89 20.88
N ASP A 217 -0.26 3.64 20.64
CA ASP A 217 0.88 4.41 21.16
C ASP A 217 1.85 4.90 20.07
N GLY A 218 1.40 4.90 18.80
CA GLY A 218 2.24 5.32 17.67
C GLY A 218 3.23 4.25 17.21
N GLY A 219 2.86 2.98 17.39
CA GLY A 219 3.65 1.83 16.94
C GLY A 219 4.70 1.36 17.94
N ASP A 220 4.75 1.91 19.16
CA ASP A 220 5.68 1.44 20.21
C ASP A 220 5.29 0.05 20.69
N SER A 221 3.99 -0.27 20.72
CA SER A 221 3.49 -1.61 20.99
C SER A 221 2.35 -1.98 20.03
N TRP A 222 2.18 -3.28 19.78
CA TRP A 222 1.14 -3.83 18.91
C TRP A 222 0.41 -4.99 19.57
N GLU A 223 -0.91 -4.98 19.42
CA GLU A 223 -1.81 -6.02 19.90
C GLU A 223 -2.49 -6.70 18.71
N GLU A 224 -2.54 -8.01 18.69
CA GLU A 224 -3.29 -8.75 17.69
C GLU A 224 -4.79 -8.68 17.99
N VAL A 225 -5.53 -7.99 17.13
CA VAL A 225 -6.98 -7.78 17.27
C VAL A 225 -7.81 -8.72 16.39
N SER A 226 -7.18 -9.51 15.54
CA SER A 226 -7.84 -10.59 14.79
C SER A 226 -8.30 -11.76 15.67
N LEU A 227 -7.81 -11.85 16.89
CA LEU A 227 -8.26 -12.84 17.90
C LEU A 227 -9.50 -12.38 18.68
N ASN A 228 -9.88 -11.10 18.54
CA ASN A 228 -10.97 -10.52 19.32
C ASN A 228 -12.35 -11.03 18.88
N ASN A 229 -13.30 -10.91 19.80
CA ASN A 229 -14.65 -11.41 19.61
C ASN A 229 -15.31 -10.84 18.35
N GLY A 230 -15.90 -11.72 17.56
CA GLY A 230 -16.65 -11.37 16.35
C GLY A 230 -15.81 -11.23 15.08
N PHE A 231 -14.46 -11.29 15.17
CA PHE A 231 -13.61 -11.33 13.96
C PHE A 231 -13.66 -12.69 13.26
N ALA A 232 -13.15 -12.74 12.03
CA ALA A 232 -13.03 -13.94 11.23
C ALA A 232 -12.21 -15.02 11.97
N LYS A 233 -12.67 -16.27 11.91
CA LYS A 233 -11.99 -17.41 12.53
C LYS A 233 -11.31 -18.27 11.48
N GLY A 234 -10.37 -19.10 11.92
CA GLY A 234 -9.64 -20.02 11.05
C GLY A 234 -8.43 -19.36 10.41
N VAL A 235 -8.03 -19.86 9.25
CA VAL A 235 -6.88 -19.32 8.52
C VAL A 235 -7.29 -18.05 7.81
N LEU A 236 -6.56 -16.97 8.12
CA LEU A 236 -6.76 -15.68 7.47
C LEU A 236 -5.83 -15.55 6.26
N GLY A 237 -6.36 -14.99 5.19
CA GLY A 237 -5.63 -14.55 4.02
C GLY A 237 -5.30 -13.05 4.07
N LYS A 238 -5.42 -12.38 2.93
CA LYS A 238 -5.18 -10.95 2.84
C LYS A 238 -6.28 -10.16 3.53
N ILE A 239 -5.89 -9.12 4.26
CA ILE A 239 -6.78 -8.18 4.92
C ILE A 239 -6.51 -6.78 4.39
N GLY A 240 -7.56 -6.07 3.98
CA GLY A 240 -7.55 -4.62 3.77
C GLY A 240 -8.14 -3.93 4.99
N VAL A 241 -7.57 -2.81 5.45
CA VAL A 241 -8.01 -2.13 6.66
C VAL A 241 -8.17 -0.63 6.47
N SER A 242 -9.26 -0.05 6.98
CA SER A 242 -9.51 1.39 6.96
C SER A 242 -10.13 1.89 8.25
N ILE A 243 -9.50 2.87 8.89
CA ILE A 243 -10.05 3.59 10.04
C ILE A 243 -10.90 4.76 9.51
N SER A 244 -12.09 4.94 10.07
CA SER A 244 -12.94 6.07 9.70
C SER A 244 -12.43 7.38 10.29
N GLY A 245 -12.13 8.36 9.46
CA GLY A 245 -11.85 9.72 9.90
C GLY A 245 -13.11 10.48 10.38
N ALA A 246 -14.29 10.01 9.95
CA ALA A 246 -15.58 10.65 10.25
C ALA A 246 -16.24 10.11 11.53
N LYS A 247 -15.81 8.96 12.05
CA LYS A 247 -16.38 8.37 13.27
C LYS A 247 -15.31 7.69 14.10
N GLN A 248 -15.05 8.25 15.26
CA GLN A 248 -14.10 7.71 16.23
C GLN A 248 -14.46 6.26 16.63
N GLY A 249 -13.46 5.39 16.72
CA GLY A 249 -13.61 3.98 17.08
C GLY A 249 -13.98 3.07 15.92
N ARG A 250 -14.49 3.61 14.81
CA ARG A 250 -14.92 2.81 13.68
C ARG A 250 -13.73 2.36 12.80
N VAL A 251 -13.65 1.07 12.59
CA VAL A 251 -12.65 0.42 11.74
C VAL A 251 -13.33 -0.61 10.85
N PHE A 252 -12.93 -0.65 9.61
CA PHE A 252 -13.37 -1.63 8.63
C PHE A 252 -12.22 -2.56 8.26
N ALA A 253 -12.50 -3.86 8.22
CA ALA A 253 -11.56 -4.87 7.76
C ALA A 253 -12.21 -5.73 6.67
N LEU A 254 -11.66 -5.70 5.47
CA LEU A 254 -12.06 -6.55 4.36
C LEU A 254 -11.18 -7.80 4.39
N VAL A 255 -11.77 -8.95 4.75
CA VAL A 255 -11.01 -10.15 5.15
C VAL A 255 -11.21 -11.30 4.18
N GLU A 256 -10.10 -11.81 3.63
CA GLU A 256 -10.05 -13.13 3.03
C GLU A 256 -9.99 -14.18 4.14
N GLY A 257 -11.01 -14.97 4.29
CA GLY A 257 -11.13 -16.06 5.26
C GLY A 257 -11.62 -17.34 4.59
N ASP A 258 -12.03 -18.30 5.41
CA ASP A 258 -12.71 -19.48 4.93
C ASP A 258 -14.15 -19.17 4.46
N GLU A 259 -14.91 -20.21 4.06
CA GLU A 259 -16.25 -20.05 3.45
C GLU A 259 -17.24 -19.21 4.25
N ASN A 260 -17.13 -19.19 5.57
CA ASN A 260 -18.09 -18.51 6.47
C ASN A 260 -17.52 -17.23 7.08
N ASN A 261 -16.22 -16.98 6.90
CA ASN A 261 -15.48 -15.92 7.55
C ASN A 261 -14.86 -14.92 6.54
N THR A 262 -15.30 -14.94 5.28
CA THR A 262 -14.90 -14.01 4.23
C THR A 262 -15.91 -12.88 4.15
N GLY A 263 -15.44 -11.62 4.09
CA GLY A 263 -16.33 -10.47 3.93
C GLY A 263 -15.79 -9.21 4.57
N LEU A 264 -16.66 -8.22 4.69
CA LEU A 264 -16.40 -6.97 5.39
C LEU A 264 -16.77 -7.10 6.86
N PHE A 265 -15.81 -6.89 7.74
CA PHE A 265 -15.99 -6.76 9.17
C PHE A 265 -15.94 -5.30 9.60
N ILE A 266 -16.74 -4.95 10.60
CA ILE A 266 -16.77 -3.62 11.21
C ILE A 266 -16.51 -3.74 12.71
N SER A 267 -15.73 -2.81 13.24
CA SER A 267 -15.58 -2.52 14.66
C SER A 267 -16.03 -1.09 14.94
N GLU A 268 -16.61 -0.85 16.10
CA GLU A 268 -17.00 0.49 16.59
C GLU A 268 -16.18 0.92 17.82
N ASP A 269 -15.18 0.12 18.20
CA ASP A 269 -14.40 0.25 19.44
C ASP A 269 -12.89 0.03 19.21
N TYR A 270 -12.40 0.45 18.05
CA TYR A 270 -10.99 0.28 17.66
C TYR A 270 -10.52 -1.19 17.68
N GLY A 271 -11.37 -2.13 17.25
CA GLY A 271 -11.01 -3.53 17.12
C GLY A 271 -11.10 -4.35 18.41
N LEU A 272 -11.67 -3.83 19.50
CA LEU A 272 -11.94 -4.63 20.69
C LEU A 272 -13.02 -5.68 20.44
N SER A 273 -13.99 -5.35 19.59
CA SER A 273 -15.00 -6.29 19.12
C SER A 273 -15.31 -6.06 17.65
N TRP A 274 -15.75 -7.09 16.96
CA TRP A 274 -16.01 -7.09 15.52
C TRP A 274 -17.37 -7.70 15.21
N LYS A 275 -17.91 -7.32 14.06
CA LYS A 275 -19.12 -7.89 13.48
C LYS A 275 -18.90 -8.09 11.98
N LEU A 276 -19.28 -9.25 11.45
CA LEU A 276 -19.40 -9.44 10.01
C LEU A 276 -20.55 -8.54 9.51
N GLN A 277 -20.20 -7.52 8.76
CA GLN A 277 -21.13 -6.49 8.27
C GLN A 277 -21.71 -6.87 6.92
N CYS A 278 -20.87 -7.35 6.00
CA CYS A 278 -21.27 -7.76 4.67
C CYS A 278 -20.53 -9.04 4.26
N PRO A 279 -21.26 -10.16 4.07
CA PRO A 279 -20.66 -11.42 3.64
C PRO A 279 -20.49 -11.54 2.12
N ASN A 280 -20.68 -10.43 1.36
CA ASN A 280 -20.59 -10.45 -0.08
C ASN A 280 -19.16 -10.77 -0.54
N ARG A 281 -18.99 -11.93 -1.16
CA ARG A 281 -17.69 -12.42 -1.65
C ARG A 281 -17.21 -11.73 -2.92
N ASP A 282 -18.11 -11.02 -3.63
CA ASP A 282 -17.73 -10.25 -4.83
C ASP A 282 -16.78 -9.10 -4.49
N LEU A 283 -16.80 -8.64 -3.22
CA LEU A 283 -15.86 -7.66 -2.72
C LEU A 283 -14.42 -8.20 -2.58
N ILE A 284 -14.23 -9.54 -2.66
CA ILE A 284 -12.95 -10.20 -2.37
C ILE A 284 -12.58 -11.20 -3.49
N HIS A 285 -12.80 -10.84 -4.74
CA HIS A 285 -12.30 -11.62 -5.85
C HIS A 285 -10.78 -11.47 -5.99
N ARG A 286 -10.05 -12.59 -6.13
CA ARG A 286 -8.58 -12.62 -6.24
C ARG A 286 -7.90 -11.79 -5.15
N PRO A 287 -8.08 -12.11 -3.86
CA PRO A 287 -7.59 -11.29 -2.74
C PRO A 287 -6.08 -11.08 -2.78
N TRP A 288 -5.32 -12.06 -3.28
CA TRP A 288 -3.88 -11.96 -3.52
C TRP A 288 -3.48 -10.86 -4.51
N TYR A 289 -4.45 -10.28 -5.25
CA TYR A 289 -4.24 -9.22 -6.23
C TYR A 289 -4.92 -7.91 -5.82
N TYR A 290 -6.16 -7.98 -5.36
CA TYR A 290 -6.97 -6.84 -4.94
C TYR A 290 -7.07 -6.76 -3.41
N THR A 291 -8.16 -6.30 -2.87
CA THR A 291 -8.47 -6.17 -1.44
C THR A 291 -7.97 -4.84 -0.87
N HIS A 292 -8.52 -3.75 -1.42
CA HIS A 292 -8.33 -2.42 -0.85
C HIS A 292 -9.68 -1.85 -0.45
N ILE A 293 -9.73 -1.27 0.75
CA ILE A 293 -10.92 -0.61 1.30
C ILE A 293 -10.56 0.79 1.78
N PHE A 294 -11.42 1.75 1.49
CA PHE A 294 -11.26 3.14 1.88
C PHE A 294 -12.55 3.64 2.51
N SER A 295 -12.48 4.18 3.72
CA SER A 295 -13.55 4.93 4.34
C SER A 295 -13.52 6.37 3.88
N ASP A 296 -14.69 6.95 3.64
CA ASP A 296 -14.80 8.37 3.32
C ASP A 296 -14.37 9.20 4.54
N PRO A 297 -13.53 10.23 4.37
CA PRO A 297 -13.00 11.01 5.50
C PRO A 297 -14.04 11.89 6.18
N VAL A 298 -15.18 12.15 5.53
CA VAL A 298 -16.23 13.08 6.00
C VAL A 298 -17.52 12.35 6.35
N ASN A 299 -17.87 11.29 5.62
CA ASN A 299 -19.08 10.53 5.83
C ASN A 299 -18.77 9.12 6.35
N ALA A 300 -19.09 8.86 7.61
CA ALA A 300 -18.78 7.60 8.28
C ALA A 300 -19.46 6.36 7.65
N ASP A 301 -20.55 6.52 6.93
CA ASP A 301 -21.30 5.43 6.31
C ASP A 301 -20.93 5.20 4.83
N THR A 302 -20.03 6.02 4.29
CA THR A 302 -19.54 5.86 2.91
C THR A 302 -18.22 5.11 2.88
N LEU A 303 -18.16 4.07 2.03
CA LEU A 303 -17.01 3.21 1.82
C LEU A 303 -16.78 2.96 0.34
N TYR A 304 -15.54 2.75 -0.03
CA TYR A 304 -15.13 2.32 -1.36
C TYR A 304 -14.29 1.05 -1.25
N VAL A 305 -14.58 0.07 -2.10
CA VAL A 305 -13.77 -1.14 -2.26
C VAL A 305 -13.33 -1.24 -3.71
N THR A 306 -12.03 -1.40 -3.91
CA THR A 306 -11.47 -1.63 -5.24
C THR A 306 -11.17 -3.11 -5.43
N ASN A 307 -11.78 -3.67 -6.46
CA ASN A 307 -11.61 -5.05 -6.87
C ASN A 307 -11.60 -5.13 -8.41
N PHE A 308 -12.26 -6.10 -9.05
CA PHE A 308 -12.52 -6.05 -10.50
C PHE A 308 -13.32 -4.80 -10.89
N GLN A 309 -14.27 -4.45 -10.05
CA GLN A 309 -15.07 -3.26 -10.14
C GLN A 309 -14.75 -2.35 -8.95
N MET A 310 -15.17 -1.10 -9.07
CA MET A 310 -15.19 -0.18 -7.95
C MET A 310 -16.55 -0.25 -7.27
N TRP A 311 -16.56 -0.68 -6.03
CA TRP A 311 -17.76 -0.79 -5.20
C TRP A 311 -17.89 0.40 -4.28
N LYS A 312 -19.09 0.91 -4.12
CA LYS A 312 -19.43 1.97 -3.17
C LYS A 312 -20.55 1.51 -2.25
N SER A 313 -20.38 1.76 -0.94
CA SER A 313 -21.43 1.69 0.07
C SER A 313 -21.74 3.09 0.58
N THR A 314 -23.00 3.33 0.95
CA THR A 314 -23.48 4.55 1.62
C THR A 314 -24.29 4.26 2.87
N ASP A 315 -24.25 3.03 3.35
CA ASP A 315 -25.01 2.50 4.48
C ASP A 315 -24.12 1.81 5.55
N GLY A 316 -22.85 2.24 5.64
CA GLY A 316 -21.90 1.70 6.61
C GLY A 316 -21.41 0.30 6.26
N GLY A 317 -21.40 -0.06 4.98
CA GLY A 317 -20.90 -1.34 4.50
C GLY A 317 -21.91 -2.48 4.56
N VAL A 318 -23.20 -2.20 4.73
CA VAL A 318 -24.26 -3.23 4.72
C VAL A 318 -24.51 -3.71 3.30
N SER A 319 -24.57 -2.78 2.35
CA SER A 319 -24.70 -3.07 0.93
C SER A 319 -23.71 -2.30 0.09
N PHE A 320 -23.43 -2.81 -1.12
CA PHE A 320 -22.51 -2.20 -2.08
C PHE A 320 -23.12 -2.18 -3.47
N HIS A 321 -22.80 -1.11 -4.21
CA HIS A 321 -23.18 -0.89 -5.60
C HIS A 321 -21.93 -0.60 -6.44
N GLU A 322 -21.97 -0.97 -7.72
CA GLU A 322 -20.93 -0.65 -8.71
C GLU A 322 -20.98 0.81 -9.17
#